data_6e341cd06f8ec5a3c8202dbd0c040593
#
_entry.id   6e341cd06f8ec5a3c8202dbd0c040593
#
_cell.length_a   1.000
_cell.length_b   1.000
_cell.length_c   1.000
_cell.angle_alpha   90.00
_cell.angle_beta   90.00
_cell.angle_gamma   90.00
#
_symmetry.space_group_name_H-M   'P 1'
#
loop_
_entity.id
_entity.type
_entity.pdbx_description
1 polymer ?
#
loop_
_entity_poly.entity_id
_entity_poly.type
_entity_poly.pdbx_seq_one_letter_code
_entity_poly.pdbx_strand_id
1 'polypeptide(L)'
;MVRHGKTPSTGKLLPGQAKGLHLSDTGRQEAEEVAQRLSNLKNVSAIYASPLERARETAAPTAKLLKKKVIIEKGLLECDFGDWTGKELSKLMKLPEWSTVQRSPSIFRFPKGESFTEMQTRMTTTLDALRAKHQGGVVICFSHADPIKAAVAHAMGTHLDLFQRIVISTCSVSAISYSAFGTVVLT
;
A
#
# COMPACT_ATOMS: atom_id res chain seq x y z
N MET A 1 2.69 -7.65 -1.77
CA MET A 1 2.16 -6.47 -1.02
C MET A 1 0.71 -6.71 -0.69
N VAL A 2 0.23 -6.19 0.44
CA VAL A 2 -1.15 -6.37 0.92
C VAL A 2 -1.67 -4.99 1.34
N ARG A 3 -2.82 -4.56 0.81
CA ARG A 3 -3.49 -3.36 1.29
C ARG A 3 -4.12 -3.65 2.66
N HIS A 4 -4.08 -2.68 3.59
CA HIS A 4 -4.79 -2.81 4.86
C HIS A 4 -6.28 -3.13 4.69
N GLY A 5 -6.87 -3.78 5.67
CA GLY A 5 -8.29 -4.12 5.72
C GLY A 5 -9.19 -2.88 5.84
N LYS A 6 -10.49 -3.09 5.70
CA LYS A 6 -11.49 -2.04 5.74
C LYS A 6 -11.47 -1.29 7.08
N THR A 7 -11.62 0.05 7.01
CA THR A 7 -11.76 0.95 8.16
C THR A 7 -13.12 1.66 8.10
N PRO A 8 -13.60 2.27 9.19
CA PRO A 8 -14.85 3.04 9.16
C PRO A 8 -14.87 4.19 8.15
N SER A 9 -13.69 4.70 7.76
CA SER A 9 -13.54 5.80 6.80
C SER A 9 -13.33 5.35 5.35
N THR A 10 -13.17 4.03 5.10
CA THR A 10 -12.90 3.50 3.74
C THR A 10 -13.99 3.92 2.76
N GLY A 11 -13.59 4.57 1.65
CA GLY A 11 -14.50 5.06 0.61
C GLY A 11 -15.25 6.35 0.97
N LYS A 12 -15.06 6.91 2.17
CA LYS A 12 -15.72 8.15 2.64
C LYS A 12 -14.75 9.30 2.80
N LEU A 13 -13.62 9.04 3.44
CA LEU A 13 -12.59 10.04 3.73
C LEU A 13 -11.29 9.69 3.03
N LEU A 14 -10.43 10.69 2.86
CA LEU A 14 -9.04 10.54 2.43
C LEU A 14 -8.14 10.52 3.69
N PRO A 15 -7.87 9.35 4.29
CA PRO A 15 -7.25 9.30 5.62
C PRO A 15 -5.77 9.66 5.62
N GLY A 16 -5.07 9.49 4.49
CA GLY A 16 -3.64 9.76 4.40
C GLY A 16 -2.83 9.08 5.51
N GLN A 17 -1.98 9.86 6.15
CA GLN A 17 -1.14 9.39 7.26
C GLN A 17 -1.77 9.65 8.65
N ALA A 18 -3.08 9.93 8.72
CA ALA A 18 -3.75 10.10 10.02
C ALA A 18 -3.57 8.87 10.90
N LYS A 19 -3.24 9.13 12.18
CA LYS A 19 -3.12 8.14 13.26
C LYS A 19 -4.48 7.84 13.89
N GLY A 20 -4.55 6.74 14.67
CA GLY A 20 -5.76 6.37 15.40
C GLY A 20 -6.87 5.80 14.51
N LEU A 21 -6.57 5.48 13.25
CA LEU A 21 -7.53 4.85 12.35
C LEU A 21 -7.33 3.33 12.36
N HIS A 22 -8.22 2.64 13.06
CA HIS A 22 -8.22 1.20 13.25
C HIS A 22 -9.09 0.46 12.21
N LEU A 23 -8.93 -0.86 12.11
CA LEU A 23 -9.79 -1.70 11.29
C LEU A 23 -11.23 -1.71 11.84
N SER A 24 -12.21 -1.76 10.94
CA SER A 24 -13.57 -2.14 11.28
C SER A 24 -13.67 -3.65 11.57
N ASP A 25 -14.81 -4.12 12.05
CA ASP A 25 -15.04 -5.57 12.26
C ASP A 25 -14.88 -6.33 10.94
N THR A 26 -15.44 -5.80 9.85
CA THR A 26 -15.21 -6.34 8.50
C THR A 26 -13.73 -6.36 8.14
N GLY A 27 -12.99 -5.28 8.43
CA GLY A 27 -11.56 -5.21 8.14
C GLY A 27 -10.73 -6.20 8.96
N ARG A 28 -11.13 -6.50 10.19
CA ARG A 28 -10.52 -7.56 11.01
C ARG A 28 -10.76 -8.95 10.42
N GLN A 29 -11.99 -9.20 9.95
CA GLN A 29 -12.31 -10.46 9.26
C GLN A 29 -11.51 -10.58 7.96
N GLU A 30 -11.46 -9.55 7.13
CA GLU A 30 -10.63 -9.51 5.91
C GLU A 30 -9.15 -9.81 6.22
N ALA A 31 -8.62 -9.29 7.35
CA ALA A 31 -7.25 -9.54 7.78
C ALA A 31 -6.99 -11.00 8.17
N GLU A 32 -7.95 -11.66 8.82
CA GLU A 32 -7.86 -13.10 9.12
C GLU A 32 -7.93 -13.94 7.83
N GLU A 33 -8.81 -13.62 6.90
CA GLU A 33 -8.96 -14.34 5.63
C GLU A 33 -7.68 -14.25 4.78
N VAL A 34 -7.11 -13.04 4.63
CA VAL A 34 -5.85 -12.88 3.89
C VAL A 34 -4.69 -13.57 4.60
N ALA A 35 -4.69 -13.62 5.94
CA ALA A 35 -3.68 -14.32 6.72
C ALA A 35 -3.71 -15.84 6.44
N GLN A 36 -4.89 -16.45 6.32
CA GLN A 36 -5.03 -17.86 5.95
C GLN A 36 -4.45 -18.11 4.54
N ARG A 37 -4.74 -17.24 3.57
CA ARG A 37 -4.16 -17.33 2.23
C ARG A 37 -2.64 -17.25 2.26
N LEU A 38 -2.09 -16.27 2.99
CA LEU A 38 -0.65 -16.01 3.07
C LEU A 38 0.11 -17.06 3.88
N SER A 39 -0.55 -17.75 4.81
CA SER A 39 0.08 -18.82 5.61
C SER A 39 0.57 -20.01 4.78
N ASN A 40 0.02 -20.18 3.58
CA ASN A 40 0.45 -21.23 2.64
C ASN A 40 1.74 -20.88 1.87
N LEU A 41 2.22 -19.63 1.96
CA LEU A 41 3.45 -19.23 1.30
C LEU A 41 4.65 -19.91 1.94
N LYS A 42 5.53 -20.43 1.10
CA LYS A 42 6.81 -21.00 1.52
C LYS A 42 7.91 -19.94 1.43
N ASN A 43 8.99 -20.15 2.15
CA ASN A 43 10.17 -19.27 2.13
C ASN A 43 9.89 -17.79 2.52
N VAL A 44 8.89 -17.55 3.37
CA VAL A 44 8.65 -16.19 3.86
C VAL A 44 9.82 -15.76 4.75
N SER A 45 10.62 -14.82 4.26
CA SER A 45 11.80 -14.30 4.98
C SER A 45 11.41 -13.29 6.04
N ALA A 46 10.52 -12.35 5.71
CA ALA A 46 10.13 -11.26 6.60
C ALA A 46 8.72 -10.75 6.31
N ILE A 47 8.14 -10.10 7.34
CA ILE A 47 6.88 -9.36 7.25
C ILE A 47 7.14 -7.92 7.65
N TYR A 48 6.84 -7.00 6.76
CA TYR A 48 6.93 -5.56 6.97
C TYR A 48 5.55 -4.92 6.95
N ALA A 49 5.38 -3.86 7.72
CA ALA A 49 4.14 -3.08 7.69
C ALA A 49 4.44 -1.58 7.80
N SER A 50 3.61 -0.79 7.14
CA SER A 50 3.46 0.64 7.43
C SER A 50 3.26 0.85 8.93
N PRO A 51 3.79 1.94 9.53
CA PRO A 51 3.61 2.24 10.95
C PRO A 51 2.16 2.53 11.35
N LEU A 52 1.25 2.78 10.39
CA LEU A 52 -0.14 3.12 10.67
C LEU A 52 -0.92 1.90 11.20
N GLU A 53 -1.79 2.15 12.19
CA GLU A 53 -2.49 1.13 12.98
C GLU A 53 -3.20 0.11 12.08
N ARG A 54 -3.99 0.56 11.11
CA ARG A 54 -4.73 -0.28 10.17
C ARG A 54 -3.85 -1.28 9.39
N ALA A 55 -2.62 -0.87 9.01
CA ALA A 55 -1.69 -1.75 8.32
C ALA A 55 -1.06 -2.78 9.27
N ARG A 56 -0.69 -2.34 10.47
CA ARG A 56 -0.16 -3.22 11.53
C ARG A 56 -1.19 -4.24 11.99
N GLU A 57 -2.43 -3.82 12.18
CA GLU A 57 -3.54 -4.70 12.57
C GLU A 57 -3.83 -5.73 11.48
N THR A 58 -3.75 -5.34 10.20
CA THR A 58 -3.89 -6.28 9.08
C THR A 58 -2.73 -7.29 9.03
N ALA A 59 -1.52 -6.88 9.38
CA ALA A 59 -0.35 -7.75 9.39
C ALA A 59 -0.33 -8.75 10.55
N ALA A 60 -0.97 -8.42 11.67
CA ALA A 60 -0.87 -9.20 12.91
C ALA A 60 -1.32 -10.67 12.78
N PRO A 61 -2.47 -11.01 12.18
CA PRO A 61 -2.89 -12.40 12.00
C PRO A 61 -1.90 -13.20 11.13
N THR A 62 -1.41 -12.61 10.02
CA THR A 62 -0.39 -13.23 9.17
C THR A 62 0.89 -13.53 9.94
N ALA A 63 1.35 -12.56 10.73
CA ALA A 63 2.55 -12.71 11.55
C ALA A 63 2.40 -13.83 12.59
N LYS A 64 1.23 -13.94 13.21
CA LYS A 64 0.89 -15.01 14.16
C LYS A 64 0.94 -16.38 13.50
N LEU A 65 0.28 -16.57 12.34
CA LEU A 65 0.23 -17.85 11.64
C LEU A 65 1.63 -18.27 11.13
N LEU A 66 2.41 -17.35 10.61
CA LEU A 66 3.76 -17.60 10.11
C LEU A 66 4.83 -17.62 11.22
N LYS A 67 4.46 -17.37 12.48
CA LYS A 67 5.36 -17.28 13.65
C LYS A 67 6.52 -16.29 13.41
N LYS A 68 6.21 -15.15 12.82
CA LYS A 68 7.16 -14.07 12.51
C LYS A 68 6.77 -12.77 13.22
N LYS A 69 7.76 -11.87 13.38
CA LYS A 69 7.51 -10.51 13.88
C LYS A 69 7.16 -9.59 12.72
N VAL A 70 6.30 -8.62 12.96
CA VAL A 70 6.06 -7.50 12.04
C VAL A 70 7.15 -6.47 12.25
N ILE A 71 7.87 -6.13 11.19
CA ILE A 71 8.89 -5.09 11.16
C ILE A 71 8.25 -3.82 10.62
N ILE A 72 8.39 -2.72 11.33
CA ILE A 72 7.84 -1.43 10.89
C ILE A 72 8.76 -0.82 9.84
N GLU A 73 8.17 -0.45 8.70
CA GLU A 73 8.87 0.17 7.57
C GLU A 73 8.13 1.46 7.14
N LYS A 74 8.78 2.60 7.36
CA LYS A 74 8.20 3.93 7.04
C LYS A 74 8.01 4.14 5.53
N GLY A 75 8.83 3.50 4.71
CA GLY A 75 8.68 3.56 3.26
C GLY A 75 7.36 2.99 2.74
N LEU A 76 6.66 2.18 3.56
CA LEU A 76 5.34 1.62 3.24
C LEU A 76 4.15 2.52 3.65
N LEU A 77 4.39 3.75 4.16
CA LEU A 77 3.34 4.72 4.52
C LEU A 77 2.44 5.05 3.33
N GLU A 78 1.19 5.42 3.64
CA GLU A 78 0.29 6.03 2.66
C GLU A 78 0.87 7.36 2.14
N CYS A 79 0.39 7.83 1.02
CA CYS A 79 0.71 9.17 0.53
C CYS A 79 0.37 10.21 1.61
N ASP A 80 1.28 11.16 1.82
CA ASP A 80 0.98 12.32 2.65
C ASP A 80 0.10 13.28 1.84
N PHE A 81 -1.18 13.27 2.10
CA PHE A 81 -2.15 14.12 1.42
C PHE A 81 -2.19 15.56 1.99
N GLY A 82 -1.29 15.88 2.93
CA GLY A 82 -1.19 17.24 3.52
C GLY A 82 -2.54 17.79 3.96
N ASP A 83 -2.90 18.99 3.48
CA ASP A 83 -4.15 19.66 3.83
C ASP A 83 -5.43 18.91 3.38
N TRP A 84 -5.31 17.85 2.58
CA TRP A 84 -6.45 16.99 2.17
C TRP A 84 -6.70 15.84 3.12
N THR A 85 -5.78 15.56 4.02
CA THR A 85 -5.90 14.46 5.00
C THR A 85 -7.16 14.63 5.85
N GLY A 86 -7.95 13.58 5.95
CA GLY A 86 -9.19 13.53 6.72
C GLY A 86 -10.41 14.16 6.03
N LYS A 87 -10.26 14.78 4.86
CA LYS A 87 -11.38 15.38 4.13
C LYS A 87 -12.27 14.31 3.47
N GLU A 88 -13.53 14.67 3.28
CA GLU A 88 -14.50 13.84 2.58
C GLU A 88 -14.17 13.73 1.09
N LEU A 89 -14.10 12.50 0.57
CA LEU A 89 -13.85 12.25 -0.84
C LEU A 89 -14.86 12.94 -1.74
N SER A 90 -16.14 12.93 -1.34
CA SER A 90 -17.24 13.61 -2.08
C SER A 90 -17.05 15.12 -2.25
N LYS A 91 -16.33 15.76 -1.33
CA LYS A 91 -15.96 17.19 -1.42
C LYS A 91 -14.71 17.38 -2.26
N LEU A 92 -13.69 16.53 -2.06
CA LEU A 92 -12.45 16.57 -2.83
C LEU A 92 -12.68 16.35 -4.33
N MET A 93 -13.58 15.43 -4.68
CA MET A 93 -13.93 15.13 -6.07
C MET A 93 -14.54 16.33 -6.84
N LYS A 94 -14.99 17.36 -6.14
CA LYS A 94 -15.54 18.60 -6.73
C LYS A 94 -14.49 19.70 -6.95
N LEU A 95 -13.27 19.50 -6.44
CA LEU A 95 -12.19 20.47 -6.61
C LEU A 95 -11.67 20.42 -8.06
N PRO A 96 -11.30 21.57 -8.65
CA PRO A 96 -10.69 21.63 -9.99
C PRO A 96 -9.44 20.72 -10.08
N GLU A 97 -8.64 20.69 -9.02
CA GLU A 97 -7.41 19.91 -8.92
C GLU A 97 -7.65 18.40 -8.98
N TRP A 98 -8.87 17.94 -8.67
CA TRP A 98 -9.19 16.51 -8.70
C TRP A 98 -8.98 15.90 -10.08
N SER A 99 -9.23 16.66 -11.14
CA SER A 99 -8.97 16.19 -12.51
C SER A 99 -7.49 15.88 -12.74
N THR A 100 -6.59 16.68 -12.17
CA THR A 100 -5.14 16.46 -12.24
C THR A 100 -4.74 15.22 -11.44
N VAL A 101 -5.28 15.05 -10.22
CA VAL A 101 -5.09 13.84 -9.41
C VAL A 101 -5.47 12.57 -10.17
N GLN A 102 -6.50 12.62 -11.02
CA GLN A 102 -6.98 11.45 -11.74
C GLN A 102 -6.29 11.22 -13.09
N ARG A 103 -5.90 12.28 -13.79
CA ARG A 103 -5.43 12.20 -15.19
C ARG A 103 -3.94 12.44 -15.37
N SER A 104 -3.34 13.22 -14.47
CA SER A 104 -1.94 13.63 -14.56
C SER A 104 -1.29 13.66 -13.17
N PRO A 105 -1.38 12.58 -12.37
CA PRO A 105 -0.85 12.54 -11.01
C PRO A 105 0.64 12.81 -10.94
N SER A 106 1.41 12.54 -12.00
CA SER A 106 2.86 12.77 -12.02
C SER A 106 3.27 14.22 -11.79
N ILE A 107 2.39 15.17 -12.13
CA ILE A 107 2.64 16.61 -11.95
C ILE A 107 1.96 17.17 -10.70
N PHE A 108 1.18 16.36 -9.96
CA PHE A 108 0.41 16.81 -8.82
C PHE A 108 1.19 16.68 -7.51
N ARG A 109 1.14 17.74 -6.71
CA ARG A 109 1.60 17.76 -5.30
C ARG A 109 0.43 18.15 -4.41
N PHE A 110 0.21 17.39 -3.35
CA PHE A 110 -0.77 17.75 -2.33
C PHE A 110 -0.31 18.99 -1.57
N PRO A 111 -1.22 19.96 -1.30
CA PRO A 111 -0.89 21.14 -0.49
C PRO A 111 -0.32 20.72 0.87
N LYS A 112 0.92 21.12 1.17
CA LYS A 112 1.70 20.73 2.37
C LYS A 112 1.91 19.21 2.52
N GLY A 113 1.82 18.45 1.43
CA GLY A 113 2.01 17.00 1.42
C GLY A 113 3.02 16.53 0.37
N GLU A 114 3.04 15.22 0.13
CA GLU A 114 3.85 14.60 -0.93
C GLU A 114 3.28 14.91 -2.33
N SER A 115 4.12 14.81 -3.36
CA SER A 115 3.68 14.51 -4.71
C SER A 115 3.53 13.00 -4.89
N PHE A 116 2.75 12.59 -5.89
CA PHE A 116 2.68 11.16 -6.25
C PHE A 116 4.04 10.61 -6.72
N THR A 117 4.88 11.45 -7.32
CA THR A 117 6.25 11.07 -7.74
C THR A 117 7.15 10.78 -6.53
N GLU A 118 7.08 11.62 -5.48
CA GLU A 118 7.82 11.36 -4.23
C GLU A 118 7.34 10.10 -3.54
N MET A 119 6.02 9.89 -3.44
CA MET A 119 5.44 8.66 -2.89
C MET A 119 5.92 7.43 -3.68
N GLN A 120 5.88 7.47 -5.03
CA GLN A 120 6.36 6.37 -5.87
C GLN A 120 7.84 6.11 -5.62
N THR A 121 8.68 7.14 -5.64
CA THR A 121 10.12 7.01 -5.39
C THR A 121 10.38 6.40 -4.02
N ARG A 122 9.74 6.88 -2.96
CA ARG A 122 9.84 6.32 -1.62
C ARG A 122 9.49 4.83 -1.59
N MET A 123 8.35 4.47 -2.20
CA MET A 123 7.87 3.09 -2.21
C MET A 123 8.81 2.16 -3.00
N THR A 124 9.22 2.55 -4.20
CA THR A 124 10.10 1.72 -5.04
C THR A 124 11.49 1.56 -4.44
N THR A 125 12.09 2.64 -3.92
CA THR A 125 13.38 2.57 -3.20
C THR A 125 13.30 1.62 -2.00
N THR A 126 12.18 1.66 -1.26
CA THR A 126 11.95 0.74 -0.14
C THR A 126 11.89 -0.71 -0.61
N LEU A 127 11.12 -0.99 -1.67
CA LEU A 127 11.01 -2.36 -2.20
C LEU A 127 12.37 -2.88 -2.72
N ASP A 128 13.17 -2.04 -3.36
CA ASP A 128 14.52 -2.40 -3.84
C ASP A 128 15.46 -2.72 -2.67
N ALA A 129 15.41 -1.94 -1.59
CA ALA A 129 16.18 -2.22 -0.38
C ALA A 129 15.75 -3.55 0.27
N LEU A 130 14.45 -3.81 0.35
CA LEU A 130 13.92 -5.07 0.89
C LEU A 130 14.29 -6.26 0.00
N ARG A 131 14.23 -6.10 -1.32
CA ARG A 131 14.69 -7.11 -2.30
C ARG A 131 16.17 -7.44 -2.11
N ALA A 132 17.02 -6.43 -1.99
CA ALA A 132 18.45 -6.63 -1.78
C ALA A 132 18.74 -7.37 -0.47
N LYS A 133 18.00 -7.06 0.59
CA LYS A 133 18.15 -7.67 1.91
C LYS A 133 17.66 -9.12 1.98
N HIS A 134 16.67 -9.51 1.18
CA HIS A 134 15.98 -10.80 1.27
C HIS A 134 16.04 -11.60 -0.05
N GLN A 135 17.24 -11.70 -0.63
CA GLN A 135 17.43 -12.42 -1.90
C GLN A 135 16.95 -13.87 -1.80
N GLY A 136 16.22 -14.33 -2.82
CA GLY A 136 15.68 -15.69 -2.91
C GLY A 136 14.52 -16.00 -1.97
N GLY A 137 14.06 -15.03 -1.17
CA GLY A 137 12.96 -15.20 -0.22
C GLY A 137 11.69 -14.45 -0.62
N VAL A 138 10.61 -14.74 0.10
CA VAL A 138 9.35 -14.02 0.00
C VAL A 138 9.27 -12.97 1.11
N VAL A 139 9.00 -11.72 0.75
CA VAL A 139 8.75 -10.63 1.69
C VAL A 139 7.29 -10.20 1.58
N ILE A 140 6.60 -10.15 2.71
CA ILE A 140 5.21 -9.67 2.77
C ILE A 140 5.21 -8.24 3.31
N CYS A 141 4.65 -7.29 2.53
CA CYS A 141 4.58 -5.88 2.89
C CYS A 141 3.12 -5.45 3.02
N PHE A 142 2.71 -5.01 4.20
CA PHE A 142 1.38 -4.44 4.46
C PHE A 142 1.44 -2.92 4.32
N SER A 143 0.65 -2.38 3.38
CA SER A 143 0.69 -0.97 3.00
C SER A 143 -0.72 -0.45 2.66
N HIS A 144 -0.82 0.52 1.78
CA HIS A 144 -2.03 1.27 1.45
C HIS A 144 -2.28 1.25 -0.07
N ALA A 145 -3.42 1.79 -0.48
CA ALA A 145 -3.86 1.69 -1.87
C ALA A 145 -2.89 2.39 -2.85
N ASP A 146 -2.61 3.67 -2.64
CA ASP A 146 -1.85 4.45 -3.64
C ASP A 146 -0.37 4.05 -3.73
N PRO A 147 0.36 3.77 -2.62
CA PRO A 147 1.71 3.22 -2.71
C PRO A 147 1.77 1.87 -3.44
N ILE A 148 0.79 0.98 -3.20
CA ILE A 148 0.75 -0.33 -3.89
C ILE A 148 0.45 -0.13 -5.39
N LYS A 149 -0.51 0.74 -5.76
CA LYS A 149 -0.76 1.08 -7.17
C LYS A 149 0.51 1.61 -7.84
N ALA A 150 1.22 2.54 -7.18
CA ALA A 150 2.44 3.13 -7.72
C ALA A 150 3.55 2.09 -7.90
N ALA A 151 3.71 1.16 -6.95
CA ALA A 151 4.66 0.06 -7.05
C ALA A 151 4.33 -0.91 -8.19
N VAL A 152 3.05 -1.27 -8.35
CA VAL A 152 2.57 -2.14 -9.44
C VAL A 152 2.76 -1.45 -10.79
N ALA A 153 2.36 -0.16 -10.92
CA ALA A 153 2.57 0.62 -12.13
C ALA A 153 4.04 0.67 -12.53
N HIS A 154 4.93 0.95 -11.57
CA HIS A 154 6.38 0.96 -11.79
C HIS A 154 6.90 -0.40 -12.26
N ALA A 155 6.49 -1.49 -11.61
CA ALA A 155 6.90 -2.85 -11.96
C ALA A 155 6.43 -3.27 -13.37
N MET A 156 5.30 -2.73 -13.83
CA MET A 156 4.75 -2.95 -15.17
C MET A 156 5.34 -2.01 -16.23
N GLY A 157 6.21 -1.05 -15.86
CA GLY A 157 6.67 0.01 -16.77
C GLY A 157 5.56 0.98 -17.20
N THR A 158 4.47 1.03 -16.44
CA THR A 158 3.32 1.89 -16.71
C THR A 158 3.61 3.30 -16.18
N HIS A 159 3.35 4.32 -17.00
CA HIS A 159 3.52 5.71 -16.58
C HIS A 159 2.64 6.02 -15.35
N LEU A 160 3.16 6.84 -14.44
CA LEU A 160 2.46 7.18 -13.18
C LEU A 160 1.07 7.80 -13.43
N ASP A 161 0.87 8.52 -14.53
CA ASP A 161 -0.45 9.08 -14.89
C ASP A 161 -1.52 8.02 -15.17
N LEU A 162 -1.13 6.76 -15.30
CA LEU A 162 -2.06 5.66 -15.51
C LEU A 162 -2.30 4.80 -14.27
N PHE A 163 -1.63 5.10 -13.14
CA PHE A 163 -1.70 4.26 -11.94
C PHE A 163 -3.10 4.21 -11.30
N GLN A 164 -3.92 5.24 -11.54
CA GLN A 164 -5.32 5.25 -11.08
C GLN A 164 -6.21 4.20 -11.77
N ARG A 165 -5.75 3.62 -12.89
CA ARG A 165 -6.41 2.50 -13.57
C ARG A 165 -6.24 1.16 -12.83
N ILE A 166 -5.34 1.11 -11.86
CA ILE A 166 -5.09 -0.08 -11.03
C ILE A 166 -5.99 0.00 -9.80
N VAL A 167 -6.78 -1.04 -9.59
CA VAL A 167 -7.66 -1.14 -8.43
C VAL A 167 -7.01 -2.07 -7.40
N ILE A 168 -6.79 -1.55 -6.20
CA ILE A 168 -6.27 -2.31 -5.05
C ILE A 168 -7.36 -2.34 -3.99
N SER A 169 -8.05 -3.46 -3.84
CA SER A 169 -9.10 -3.66 -2.82
C SER A 169 -8.52 -3.87 -1.43
N THR A 170 -9.33 -3.67 -0.38
CA THR A 170 -8.91 -3.98 1.00
C THR A 170 -8.48 -5.45 1.11
N CYS A 171 -7.41 -5.73 1.83
CA CYS A 171 -6.79 -7.04 1.98
C CYS A 171 -6.44 -7.77 0.66
N SER A 172 -6.49 -7.08 -0.51
CA SER A 172 -5.99 -7.68 -1.75
C SER A 172 -4.48 -7.86 -1.71
N VAL A 173 -4.02 -8.89 -2.42
CA VAL A 173 -2.60 -9.24 -2.53
C VAL A 173 -2.12 -8.87 -3.93
N SER A 174 -1.06 -8.05 -4.01
CA SER A 174 -0.34 -7.77 -5.25
C SER A 174 1.05 -8.40 -5.16
N ALA A 175 1.35 -9.34 -6.04
CA ALA A 175 2.60 -10.08 -6.04
C ALA A 175 3.50 -9.62 -7.19
N ILE A 176 4.73 -9.23 -6.86
CA ILE A 176 5.77 -8.87 -7.83
C ILE A 176 6.94 -9.83 -7.63
N SER A 177 7.33 -10.49 -8.70
CA SER A 177 8.50 -11.36 -8.74
C SER A 177 9.67 -10.62 -9.40
N TYR A 178 10.83 -10.70 -8.78
CA TYR A 178 12.08 -10.16 -9.28
C TYR A 178 13.04 -11.31 -9.60
N SER A 179 13.57 -11.36 -10.80
CA SER A 179 14.51 -12.39 -11.24
C SER A 179 15.63 -11.79 -12.08
N ALA A 180 16.59 -12.61 -12.47
CA ALA A 180 17.63 -12.23 -13.44
C ALA A 180 17.04 -11.89 -14.82
N PHE A 181 15.84 -12.38 -15.15
CA PHE A 181 15.15 -12.13 -16.41
C PHE A 181 14.22 -10.92 -16.36
N GLY A 182 14.16 -10.22 -15.23
CA GLY A 182 13.35 -9.01 -15.06
C GLY A 182 12.33 -9.11 -13.96
N THR A 183 11.42 -8.13 -13.96
CA THR A 183 10.32 -7.98 -13.00
C THR A 183 9.01 -8.46 -13.61
N VAL A 184 8.25 -9.26 -12.87
CA VAL A 184 6.94 -9.78 -13.31
C VAL A 184 5.89 -9.47 -12.26
N VAL A 185 4.77 -8.89 -12.65
CA VAL A 185 3.57 -8.75 -11.81
C VAL A 185 2.72 -10.00 -11.97
N LEU A 186 2.47 -10.72 -10.89
CA LEU A 186 1.78 -12.02 -10.92
C LEU A 186 0.28 -11.89 -10.61
N THR A 187 -0.12 -10.90 -9.79
CA THR A 187 -1.50 -10.65 -9.38
C THR A 187 -1.62 -9.29 -8.68
#